data_3e16a551a17a24d93b1f3f685a1f191b
#
_entry.id   3e16a551a17a24d93b1f3f685a1f191b
#
_cell.length_a   1.000
_cell.length_b   1.000
_cell.length_c   1.000
_cell.angle_alpha   90.00
_cell.angle_beta   90.00
_cell.angle_gamma   90.00
#
_symmetry.space_group_name_H-M   'P 1'
#
loop_
_entity.id
_entity.type
_entity.pdbx_description
1 polymer ?
#
loop_
_entity_poly.entity_id
_entity_poly.type
_entity_poly.pdbx_seq_one_letter_code
_entity_poly.pdbx_strand_id
1 'polypeptide(L)'
;MNLPSQRIPLLTSLATLLLVAGFPFAAAGQTAALDPSGSQRIDSSAVAQTVDRFYAALVDGDSTAVAHLLAPDAIILEGGARETRTEYLGHHFHSDHAFLSAVERKTSTREIRLEGKTAWVTSTGRMHGTYDGQSYNLSTAGLLVLRRKDGNWRIQAIHWSSRSRQ
;
A
#
# COMPACT_ATOMS: atom_id res chain seq x y z
N MET A 1 39.93 -12.55 -85.84
CA MET A 1 39.19 -13.43 -86.75
C MET A 1 37.72 -13.55 -86.21
N ASN A 2 36.90 -13.02 -87.00
CA ASN A 2 35.43 -13.21 -87.16
C ASN A 2 34.52 -13.49 -85.95
N LEU A 3 33.69 -12.49 -85.73
CA LEU A 3 32.32 -12.60 -85.27
C LEU A 3 31.46 -13.40 -86.26
N PRO A 4 30.33 -13.97 -85.77
CA PRO A 4 29.11 -13.48 -86.31
C PRO A 4 28.01 -13.22 -85.29
N SER A 5 27.27 -12.22 -85.66
CA SER A 5 25.95 -11.81 -85.18
C SER A 5 24.92 -12.93 -85.16
N GLN A 6 24.11 -12.96 -84.12
CA GLN A 6 22.80 -13.57 -84.22
C GLN A 6 21.75 -12.79 -83.38
N ARG A 7 20.79 -12.46 -84.00
CA ARG A 7 19.53 -11.76 -83.97
C ARG A 7 18.65 -12.04 -82.74
N ILE A 8 18.05 -11.00 -82.27
CA ILE A 8 16.95 -10.95 -81.31
C ILE A 8 15.64 -11.45 -81.94
N PRO A 9 14.77 -12.13 -81.23
CA PRO A 9 13.36 -11.93 -81.39
C PRO A 9 12.68 -11.27 -80.17
N LEU A 10 11.92 -10.25 -80.43
CA LEU A 10 10.91 -9.69 -79.57
C LEU A 10 9.90 -10.78 -79.24
N LEU A 11 9.64 -10.93 -77.98
CA LEU A 11 8.42 -11.59 -77.49
C LEU A 11 7.80 -10.72 -76.42
N THR A 12 6.72 -10.15 -76.83
CA THR A 12 5.70 -9.51 -76.00
C THR A 12 5.28 -10.40 -74.87
N SER A 13 5.39 -9.96 -73.63
CA SER A 13 4.77 -10.65 -72.51
C SER A 13 4.09 -9.67 -71.58
N LEU A 14 2.87 -9.85 -71.53
CA LEU A 14 1.75 -9.37 -70.75
C LEU A 14 2.14 -8.94 -69.35
N ALA A 15 1.96 -7.65 -69.00
CA ALA A 15 2.06 -7.13 -67.66
C ALA A 15 0.85 -7.54 -66.86
N THR A 16 1.00 -8.51 -65.98
CA THR A 16 -0.01 -8.82 -64.96
C THR A 16 0.23 -7.90 -63.75
N LEU A 17 -0.61 -6.90 -63.64
CA LEU A 17 -0.66 -5.96 -62.54
C LEU A 17 -1.24 -6.66 -61.33
N LEU A 18 -0.41 -7.14 -60.39
CA LEU A 18 -0.84 -7.63 -59.10
C LEU A 18 -1.11 -6.42 -58.20
N LEU A 19 -2.37 -6.11 -58.02
CA LEU A 19 -2.85 -5.12 -57.08
C LEU A 19 -2.71 -5.71 -55.68
N VAL A 20 -1.60 -5.45 -54.96
CA VAL A 20 -1.47 -5.76 -53.52
C VAL A 20 -2.27 -4.71 -52.75
N ALA A 21 -3.50 -5.06 -52.39
CA ALA A 21 -4.29 -4.27 -51.47
C ALA A 21 -3.58 -4.32 -50.10
N GLY A 22 -2.85 -3.27 -49.82
CA GLY A 22 -2.28 -3.02 -48.48
C GLY A 22 -3.43 -2.75 -47.51
N PHE A 23 -3.76 -3.74 -46.70
CA PHE A 23 -4.57 -3.51 -45.50
C PHE A 23 -3.72 -2.71 -44.51
N PRO A 24 -4.16 -1.52 -44.06
CA PRO A 24 -3.54 -0.89 -42.92
C PRO A 24 -3.82 -1.75 -41.70
N PHE A 25 -2.79 -2.42 -41.19
CA PHE A 25 -2.82 -3.03 -39.87
C PHE A 25 -2.81 -1.89 -38.84
N ALA A 26 -4.00 -1.39 -38.51
CA ALA A 26 -4.17 -0.51 -37.37
C ALA A 26 -3.85 -1.34 -36.12
N ALA A 27 -2.62 -1.27 -35.65
CA ALA A 27 -2.27 -1.69 -34.29
C ALA A 27 -3.06 -0.79 -33.33
N ALA A 28 -4.28 -1.21 -33.00
CA ALA A 28 -5.00 -0.65 -31.87
C ALA A 28 -4.19 -1.00 -30.63
N GLY A 29 -3.31 -0.08 -30.21
CA GLY A 29 -2.69 -0.12 -28.89
C GLY A 29 -3.81 -0.11 -27.86
N GLN A 30 -4.20 -1.27 -27.36
CA GLN A 30 -5.03 -1.39 -26.18
C GLN A 30 -4.19 -0.88 -25.02
N THR A 31 -4.27 0.42 -24.75
CA THR A 31 -3.96 0.93 -23.44
C THR A 31 -4.97 0.28 -22.51
N ALA A 32 -4.56 -0.79 -21.81
CA ALA A 32 -5.35 -1.36 -20.75
C ALA A 32 -5.66 -0.23 -19.77
N ALA A 33 -6.89 0.27 -19.82
CA ALA A 33 -7.37 1.21 -18.81
C ALA A 33 -7.24 0.48 -17.47
N LEU A 34 -6.37 0.99 -16.60
CA LEU A 34 -6.21 0.46 -15.26
C LEU A 34 -7.59 0.52 -14.61
N ASP A 35 -8.13 -0.66 -14.24
CA ASP A 35 -9.40 -0.74 -13.53
C ASP A 35 -9.25 0.02 -12.20
N PRO A 36 -9.92 1.18 -12.04
CA PRO A 36 -9.76 1.98 -10.82
C PRO A 36 -10.18 1.20 -9.57
N SER A 37 -11.10 0.26 -9.69
CA SER A 37 -11.54 -0.58 -8.58
C SER A 37 -10.49 -1.64 -8.21
N GLY A 38 -9.74 -2.15 -9.19
CA GLY A 38 -8.60 -3.04 -8.95
C GLY A 38 -7.45 -2.35 -8.22
N SER A 39 -7.08 -1.15 -8.67
CA SER A 39 -6.04 -0.34 -8.02
C SER A 39 -6.44 0.03 -6.59
N GLN A 40 -7.68 0.43 -6.36
CA GLN A 40 -8.17 0.79 -5.04
C GLN A 40 -8.18 -0.40 -4.07
N ARG A 41 -8.49 -1.62 -4.54
CA ARG A 41 -8.41 -2.84 -3.72
C ARG A 41 -6.97 -3.19 -3.34
N ILE A 42 -6.02 -3.04 -4.27
CA ILE A 42 -4.59 -3.27 -4.02
C ILE A 42 -4.08 -2.28 -2.96
N ASP A 43 -4.40 -0.99 -3.10
CA ASP A 43 -4.00 0.04 -2.15
C ASP A 43 -4.63 -0.19 -0.77
N SER A 44 -5.90 -0.58 -0.69
CA SER A 44 -6.57 -0.92 0.57
C SER A 44 -5.91 -2.10 1.28
N SER A 45 -5.54 -3.14 0.53
CA SER A 45 -4.79 -4.29 1.07
C SER A 45 -3.41 -3.88 1.58
N ALA A 46 -2.69 -3.03 0.85
CA ALA A 46 -1.37 -2.53 1.25
C ALA A 46 -1.45 -1.65 2.53
N VAL A 47 -2.50 -0.83 2.65
CA VAL A 47 -2.78 -0.07 3.88
C VAL A 47 -3.05 -1.00 5.05
N ALA A 48 -3.92 -2.01 4.88
CA ALA A 48 -4.22 -2.99 5.92
C ALA A 48 -2.95 -3.69 6.41
N GLN A 49 -2.13 -4.19 5.47
CA GLN A 49 -0.86 -4.85 5.79
C GLN A 49 0.13 -3.92 6.52
N THR A 50 0.16 -2.63 6.18
CA THR A 50 1.02 -1.66 6.87
C THR A 50 0.59 -1.50 8.32
N VAL A 51 -0.72 -1.40 8.58
CA VAL A 51 -1.28 -1.32 9.94
C VAL A 51 -1.04 -2.61 10.72
N ASP A 52 -1.22 -3.77 10.10
CA ASP A 52 -1.00 -5.06 10.76
C ASP A 52 0.47 -5.26 11.14
N ARG A 53 1.40 -4.92 10.24
CA ARG A 53 2.85 -4.96 10.54
C ARG A 53 3.22 -3.99 11.66
N PHE A 54 2.61 -2.81 11.70
CA PHE A 54 2.87 -1.84 12.76
C PHE A 54 2.48 -2.38 14.14
N TYR A 55 1.28 -2.95 14.27
CA TYR A 55 0.87 -3.54 15.54
C TYR A 55 1.66 -4.80 15.90
N ALA A 56 2.04 -5.63 14.94
CA ALA A 56 2.93 -6.75 15.18
C ALA A 56 4.30 -6.28 15.71
N ALA A 57 4.91 -5.29 15.07
CA ALA A 57 6.17 -4.74 15.50
C ALA A 57 6.13 -4.10 16.91
N LEU A 58 4.98 -3.49 17.28
CA LEU A 58 4.77 -3.01 18.65
C LEU A 58 4.76 -4.16 19.67
N VAL A 59 4.03 -5.24 19.39
CA VAL A 59 3.95 -6.43 20.25
C VAL A 59 5.30 -7.13 20.34
N ASP A 60 6.05 -7.19 19.24
CA ASP A 60 7.38 -7.84 19.18
C ASP A 60 8.52 -6.97 19.75
N GLY A 61 8.25 -5.69 20.05
CA GLY A 61 9.27 -4.75 20.53
C GLY A 61 10.27 -4.32 19.44
N ASP A 62 9.92 -4.48 18.17
CA ASP A 62 10.78 -4.09 17.04
C ASP A 62 10.67 -2.59 16.74
N SER A 63 11.42 -1.78 17.50
CA SER A 63 11.48 -0.34 17.32
C SER A 63 11.97 0.09 15.93
N THR A 64 12.80 -0.74 15.29
CA THR A 64 13.31 -0.47 13.94
C THR A 64 12.20 -0.59 12.92
N ALA A 65 11.40 -1.67 12.97
CA ALA A 65 10.25 -1.84 12.12
C ALA A 65 9.21 -0.74 12.35
N VAL A 66 8.90 -0.40 13.62
CA VAL A 66 8.00 0.71 13.96
C VAL A 66 8.50 2.01 13.35
N ALA A 67 9.80 2.32 13.47
CA ALA A 67 10.41 3.51 12.91
C ALA A 67 10.29 3.57 11.37
N HIS A 68 10.38 2.45 10.68
CA HIS A 68 10.22 2.39 9.23
C HIS A 68 8.77 2.54 8.77
N LEU A 69 7.81 2.09 9.58
CA LEU A 69 6.37 2.18 9.26
C LEU A 69 5.80 3.56 9.57
N LEU A 70 6.38 4.30 10.51
CA LEU A 70 6.04 5.69 10.77
C LEU A 70 6.70 6.63 9.75
N ALA A 71 5.97 7.66 9.32
CA ALA A 71 6.56 8.75 8.55
C ALA A 71 7.56 9.53 9.41
N PRO A 72 8.60 10.17 8.83
CA PRO A 72 9.59 10.93 9.61
C PRO A 72 8.97 12.03 10.47
N ASP A 73 7.90 12.63 10.00
CA ASP A 73 7.11 13.69 10.62
C ASP A 73 5.79 13.19 11.24
N ALA A 74 5.72 11.90 11.58
CA ALA A 74 4.53 11.32 12.17
C ALA A 74 4.22 11.93 13.54
N ILE A 75 2.92 12.02 13.83
CA ILE A 75 2.37 12.53 15.10
C ILE A 75 1.58 11.43 15.78
N ILE A 76 1.81 11.24 17.06
CA ILE A 76 1.07 10.31 17.90
C ILE A 76 0.27 11.10 18.95
N LEU A 77 -1.01 10.81 19.05
CA LEU A 77 -1.94 11.42 20.01
C LEU A 77 -2.50 10.32 20.89
N GLU A 78 -2.17 10.35 22.17
CA GLU A 78 -2.67 9.39 23.15
C GLU A 78 -2.73 10.02 24.54
N GLY A 79 -3.75 9.68 25.33
CA GLY A 79 -3.87 10.12 26.72
C GLY A 79 -3.90 11.64 26.91
N GLY A 80 -4.25 12.44 25.87
CA GLY A 80 -4.19 13.90 25.90
C GLY A 80 -2.81 14.48 25.55
N ALA A 81 -1.80 13.63 25.33
CA ALA A 81 -0.47 14.03 24.88
C ALA A 81 -0.36 14.06 23.36
N ARG A 82 0.60 14.82 22.86
CA ARG A 82 1.04 14.85 21.46
C ARG A 82 2.53 14.63 21.40
N GLU A 83 2.95 13.64 20.66
CA GLU A 83 4.34 13.28 20.47
C GLU A 83 4.73 13.26 19.00
N THR A 84 5.96 13.64 18.72
CA THR A 84 6.62 13.37 17.44
C THR A 84 7.06 11.90 17.39
N ARG A 85 7.38 11.41 16.18
CA ARG A 85 7.95 10.07 15.99
C ARG A 85 9.19 9.84 16.87
N THR A 86 10.07 10.83 17.02
CA THR A 86 11.31 10.72 17.81
C THR A 86 11.01 10.62 19.30
N GLU A 87 10.11 11.43 19.82
CA GLU A 87 9.67 11.38 21.22
C GLU A 87 9.01 10.05 21.54
N TYR A 88 8.08 9.59 20.68
CA TYR A 88 7.42 8.32 20.83
C TYR A 88 8.41 7.14 20.90
N LEU A 89 9.33 7.05 19.95
CA LEU A 89 10.34 5.98 19.91
C LEU A 89 11.30 6.04 21.07
N GLY A 90 11.56 7.23 21.62
CA GLY A 90 12.48 7.43 22.76
C GLY A 90 11.86 7.10 24.10
N HIS A 91 10.55 7.23 24.25
CA HIS A 91 9.89 7.13 25.55
C HIS A 91 8.72 6.16 25.57
N HIS A 92 7.64 6.44 24.84
CA HIS A 92 6.39 5.68 24.91
C HIS A 92 6.46 4.28 24.28
N PHE A 93 7.23 4.09 23.22
CA PHE A 93 7.34 2.80 22.55
C PHE A 93 7.60 1.63 23.50
N HIS A 94 8.49 1.83 24.47
CA HIS A 94 8.83 0.75 25.42
C HIS A 94 7.67 0.39 26.35
N SER A 95 6.93 1.38 26.83
CA SER A 95 5.74 1.16 27.66
C SER A 95 4.60 0.52 26.86
N ASP A 96 4.39 0.95 25.62
CA ASP A 96 3.41 0.35 24.74
C ASP A 96 3.73 -1.10 24.40
N HIS A 97 4.99 -1.39 24.08
CA HIS A 97 5.46 -2.76 23.88
C HIS A 97 5.20 -3.61 25.13
N ALA A 98 5.62 -3.15 26.31
CA ALA A 98 5.45 -3.88 27.56
C ALA A 98 3.98 -4.14 27.86
N PHE A 99 3.10 -3.18 27.63
CA PHE A 99 1.66 -3.33 27.82
C PHE A 99 1.04 -4.26 26.77
N LEU A 100 1.29 -4.00 25.48
CA LEU A 100 0.67 -4.74 24.38
C LEU A 100 1.14 -6.20 24.30
N SER A 101 2.34 -6.51 24.75
CA SER A 101 2.81 -7.90 24.85
C SER A 101 2.16 -8.69 26.01
N ALA A 102 1.64 -7.98 27.03
CA ALA A 102 1.01 -8.59 28.19
C ALA A 102 -0.51 -8.73 28.09
N VAL A 103 -1.15 -8.07 27.12
CA VAL A 103 -2.62 -8.08 26.96
C VAL A 103 -3.01 -8.62 25.60
N GLU A 104 -4.13 -9.33 25.54
CA GLU A 104 -4.73 -9.73 24.26
C GLU A 104 -5.47 -8.54 23.66
N ARG A 105 -5.13 -8.21 22.40
CA ARG A 105 -5.81 -7.20 21.61
C ARG A 105 -6.67 -7.84 20.53
N LYS A 106 -7.96 -7.54 20.52
CA LYS A 106 -8.91 -8.00 19.50
C LYS A 106 -9.58 -6.82 18.81
N THR A 107 -9.36 -6.68 17.51
CA THR A 107 -10.07 -5.71 16.68
C THR A 107 -11.49 -6.22 16.42
N SER A 108 -12.50 -5.38 16.70
CA SER A 108 -13.92 -5.67 16.46
C SER A 108 -14.38 -5.17 15.10
N THR A 109 -13.95 -3.93 14.75
CA THR A 109 -14.23 -3.31 13.45
C THR A 109 -12.97 -2.67 12.91
N ARG A 110 -12.83 -2.67 11.59
CA ARG A 110 -11.82 -1.88 10.86
C ARG A 110 -12.45 -1.37 9.58
N GLU A 111 -12.33 -0.09 9.34
CA GLU A 111 -12.74 0.55 8.09
C GLU A 111 -11.54 1.29 7.49
N ILE A 112 -11.33 1.12 6.19
CA ILE A 112 -10.26 1.78 5.44
C ILE A 112 -10.89 2.65 4.37
N ARG A 113 -10.52 3.93 4.34
CA ARG A 113 -10.89 4.87 3.30
C ARG A 113 -9.65 5.39 2.61
N LEU A 114 -9.73 5.50 1.29
CA LEU A 114 -8.64 5.94 0.42
C LEU A 114 -9.07 7.19 -0.32
N GLU A 115 -8.19 8.18 -0.33
CA GLU A 115 -8.32 9.39 -1.13
C GLU A 115 -6.96 9.77 -1.72
N GLY A 116 -6.78 9.47 -2.99
CA GLY A 116 -5.52 9.66 -3.69
C GLY A 116 -4.36 8.92 -3.03
N LYS A 117 -3.40 9.68 -2.49
CA LYS A 117 -2.23 9.13 -1.78
C LYS A 117 -2.41 9.12 -0.26
N THR A 118 -3.61 9.36 0.23
CA THR A 118 -3.92 9.37 1.66
C THR A 118 -4.93 8.27 1.98
N ALA A 119 -4.74 7.63 3.11
CA ALA A 119 -5.68 6.67 3.66
C ALA A 119 -5.90 6.98 5.13
N TRP A 120 -7.10 6.69 5.63
CA TRP A 120 -7.36 6.64 7.05
C TRP A 120 -8.03 5.34 7.42
N VAL A 121 -7.61 4.82 8.55
CA VAL A 121 -8.07 3.55 9.10
C VAL A 121 -8.68 3.82 10.46
N THR A 122 -9.99 3.63 10.57
CA THR A 122 -10.66 3.63 11.85
C THR A 122 -10.80 2.21 12.35
N SER A 123 -10.67 2.01 13.65
CA SER A 123 -10.87 0.72 14.27
C SER A 123 -11.47 0.86 15.66
N THR A 124 -12.28 -0.14 16.04
CA THR A 124 -12.67 -0.34 17.43
C THR A 124 -12.26 -1.74 17.85
N GLY A 125 -12.07 -1.93 19.15
CA GLY A 125 -11.63 -3.22 19.66
C GLY A 125 -11.77 -3.35 21.16
N ARG A 126 -11.13 -4.41 21.64
CA ARG A 126 -11.01 -4.71 23.06
C ARG A 126 -9.58 -5.08 23.37
N MET A 127 -9.16 -4.77 24.58
CA MET A 127 -7.95 -5.30 25.18
C MET A 127 -8.28 -5.88 26.53
N HIS A 128 -7.75 -7.06 26.84
CA HIS A 128 -7.91 -7.67 28.16
C HIS A 128 -6.64 -8.44 28.51
N GLY A 129 -6.34 -8.48 29.80
CA GLY A 129 -5.15 -9.15 30.32
C GLY A 129 -4.73 -8.58 31.64
N THR A 130 -3.56 -8.99 32.10
CA THR A 130 -2.95 -8.49 33.32
C THR A 130 -1.57 -7.90 33.00
N TYR A 131 -1.35 -6.68 33.40
CA TYR A 131 -0.08 -6.00 33.26
C TYR A 131 0.29 -5.30 34.57
N ASP A 132 1.52 -5.48 35.03
CA ASP A 132 2.03 -4.93 36.31
C ASP A 132 1.10 -5.23 37.49
N GLY A 133 0.59 -6.47 37.57
CA GLY A 133 -0.32 -6.93 38.63
C GLY A 133 -1.75 -6.39 38.55
N GLN A 134 -2.06 -5.52 37.60
CA GLN A 134 -3.39 -4.95 37.40
C GLN A 134 -4.12 -5.61 36.23
N SER A 135 -5.39 -5.96 36.43
CA SER A 135 -6.25 -6.48 35.35
C SER A 135 -6.84 -5.37 34.53
N TYR A 136 -6.78 -5.54 33.21
CA TYR A 136 -7.32 -4.62 32.22
C TYR A 136 -8.45 -5.27 31.44
N ASN A 137 -9.56 -4.54 31.25
CA ASN A 137 -10.64 -4.85 30.36
C ASN A 137 -11.09 -3.54 29.70
N LEU A 138 -10.60 -3.30 28.49
CA LEU A 138 -10.73 -2.02 27.82
C LEU A 138 -11.54 -2.13 26.54
N SER A 139 -12.38 -1.12 26.28
CA SER A 139 -12.83 -0.79 24.92
C SER A 139 -11.82 0.17 24.31
N THR A 140 -11.45 -0.05 23.05
CA THR A 140 -10.48 0.77 22.35
C THR A 140 -11.05 1.35 21.07
N ALA A 141 -10.57 2.55 20.71
CA ALA A 141 -10.80 3.13 19.39
C ALA A 141 -9.48 3.71 18.88
N GLY A 142 -9.28 3.62 17.58
CA GLY A 142 -8.09 4.12 16.93
C GLY A 142 -8.39 4.74 15.57
N LEU A 143 -7.66 5.80 15.27
CA LEU A 143 -7.58 6.43 13.95
C LEU A 143 -6.13 6.48 13.53
N LEU A 144 -5.80 5.87 12.40
CA LEU A 144 -4.50 6.00 11.76
C LEU A 144 -4.67 6.69 10.42
N VAL A 145 -3.86 7.70 10.17
CA VAL A 145 -3.75 8.36 8.87
C VAL A 145 -2.47 7.89 8.22
N LEU A 146 -2.56 7.37 7.00
CA LEU A 146 -1.42 6.90 6.24
C LEU A 146 -1.26 7.74 4.98
N ARG A 147 -0.02 7.88 4.52
CA ARG A 147 0.32 8.54 3.27
C ARG A 147 1.22 7.66 2.43
N ARG A 148 0.93 7.59 1.12
CA ARG A 148 1.79 6.90 0.16
C ARG A 148 2.85 7.85 -0.37
N LYS A 149 4.12 7.48 -0.18
CA LYS A 149 5.29 8.16 -0.73
C LYS A 149 6.24 7.13 -1.31
N ASP A 150 6.73 7.36 -2.51
CA ASP A 150 7.69 6.47 -3.21
C ASP A 150 7.22 5.00 -3.24
N GLY A 151 5.92 4.80 -3.52
CA GLY A 151 5.30 3.47 -3.58
C GLY A 151 4.93 2.84 -2.23
N ASN A 152 5.38 3.39 -1.11
CA ASN A 152 5.19 2.81 0.21
C ASN A 152 4.16 3.60 1.04
N TRP A 153 3.28 2.88 1.74
CA TRP A 153 2.40 3.46 2.74
C TRP A 153 3.13 3.61 4.08
N ARG A 154 3.06 4.80 4.68
CA ARG A 154 3.58 5.08 6.01
C ARG A 154 2.52 5.77 6.86
N ILE A 155 2.54 5.50 8.14
CA ILE A 155 1.64 6.09 9.12
C ILE A 155 2.10 7.53 9.40
N GLN A 156 1.23 8.49 9.11
CA GLN A 156 1.47 9.92 9.26
C GLN A 156 0.94 10.46 10.59
N ALA A 157 -0.17 9.89 11.06
CA ALA A 157 -0.72 10.27 12.35
C ALA A 157 -1.44 9.07 12.98
N ILE A 158 -1.42 9.04 14.29
CA ILE A 158 -2.12 8.07 15.12
C ILE A 158 -2.90 8.83 16.18
N HIS A 159 -4.14 8.40 16.41
CA HIS A 159 -4.88 8.74 17.62
C HIS A 159 -5.43 7.45 18.25
N TRP A 160 -5.06 7.21 19.49
CA TRP A 160 -5.59 6.12 20.29
C TRP A 160 -6.38 6.63 21.49
N SER A 161 -7.43 5.91 21.79
CA SER A 161 -8.20 6.11 23.00
C SER A 161 -8.71 4.79 23.53
N SER A 162 -8.84 4.72 24.86
CA SER A 162 -9.39 3.58 25.54
C SER A 162 -10.24 4.00 26.73
N ARG A 163 -11.13 3.10 27.15
CA ARG A 163 -11.91 3.25 28.38
C ARG A 163 -12.12 1.90 29.04
N SER A 164 -12.12 1.89 30.36
CA SER A 164 -12.47 0.71 31.14
C SER A 164 -13.90 0.24 30.84
N ARG A 165 -14.08 -1.07 30.82
CA ARG A 165 -15.37 -1.75 30.73
C ARG A 165 -15.77 -2.21 32.12
N GLN A 166 -16.98 -1.89 32.48
CA GLN A 166 -17.64 -2.44 33.68
C GLN A 166 -18.06 -3.86 33.41
#